data_b59544332a0a3fc97160ec651b0f6f54
#
_entry.id   b59544332a0a3fc97160ec651b0f6f54
#
_cell.length_a   1.000
_cell.length_b   1.000
_cell.length_c   1.000
_cell.angle_alpha   90.00
_cell.angle_beta   90.00
_cell.angle_gamma   90.00
#
_symmetry.space_group_name_H-M   'P 1'
#
loop_
_entity.id
_entity.type
_entity.pdbx_description
1 polymer ?
#
loop_
_entity_poly.entity_id
_entity_poly.type
_entity_poly.pdbx_seq_one_letter_code
_entity_poly.pdbx_strand_id
1 'polypeptide(L)'
;MAADELYEGPYCVLSVVDNRVDKRILYEVLDHDPTHDDITALLQRLKRALTDRDLLLQGITTDGSPLYPEPIRTVFGEVAHQICTFHVLKELTQGILRAVAAERHRLAKSKPKLKRGRPSSKDKIARRLARKSKTIQDKISGLFQGRFLFVKRRLKPRERQQLLHITRGLPHLRKLREIMDHIYALFDRRCRTQTALDKLNKLRQWVKRFKWIGDTLKKVFAPTLEKALTFLDDKLLPATSNAVERGNRRHRKMQKSVYRVRSQVSLEGRIALDMIRESRAEHRAQTTQALHQTRRGSP
;
A
#
# COMPACT_ATOMS: atom_id res chain seq x y z
N MET A 1 6.56 13.86 -10.57
CA MET A 1 6.07 14.43 -9.29
C MET A 1 5.21 13.42 -8.56
N ALA A 2 4.87 13.65 -7.27
CA ALA A 2 3.86 12.85 -6.56
C ALA A 2 2.79 13.75 -5.96
N ALA A 3 1.54 13.29 -5.98
CA ALA A 3 0.41 13.96 -5.33
C ALA A 3 -0.30 12.97 -4.39
N ASP A 4 -0.82 13.50 -3.27
CA ASP A 4 -1.48 12.71 -2.23
C ASP A 4 -2.37 13.60 -1.35
N GLU A 5 -3.37 12.98 -0.70
CA GLU A 5 -4.23 13.61 0.29
C GLU A 5 -3.81 13.21 1.71
N LEU A 6 -3.90 14.14 2.63
CA LEU A 6 -3.71 13.91 4.05
C LEU A 6 -4.93 14.42 4.83
N TYR A 7 -5.69 13.50 5.40
CA TYR A 7 -6.81 13.84 6.27
C TYR A 7 -6.34 14.10 7.70
N GLU A 8 -6.71 15.26 8.24
CA GLU A 8 -6.31 15.72 9.57
C GLU A 8 -7.49 16.40 10.29
N GLY A 9 -8.24 15.61 11.04
CA GLY A 9 -9.49 16.06 11.66
C GLY A 9 -10.53 16.43 10.60
N PRO A 10 -11.10 17.65 10.62
CA PRO A 10 -12.06 18.10 9.62
C PRO A 10 -11.40 18.56 8.32
N TYR A 11 -10.07 18.65 8.27
CA TYR A 11 -9.33 19.20 7.15
C TYR A 11 -8.73 18.11 6.27
N CYS A 12 -8.64 18.40 4.97
CA CYS A 12 -7.86 17.63 4.02
C CYS A 12 -6.73 18.50 3.46
N VAL A 13 -5.49 18.00 3.49
CA VAL A 13 -4.33 18.65 2.91
C VAL A 13 -3.96 17.96 1.61
N LEU A 14 -4.18 18.63 0.49
CA LEU A 14 -3.68 18.22 -0.80
C LEU A 14 -2.22 18.65 -0.93
N SER A 15 -1.36 17.80 -1.43
CA SER A 15 0.07 18.11 -1.57
C SER A 15 0.64 17.59 -2.88
N VAL A 16 1.47 18.41 -3.53
CA VAL A 16 2.31 18.00 -4.66
C VAL A 16 3.77 18.14 -4.26
N VAL A 17 4.56 17.09 -4.50
CA VAL A 17 5.96 16.98 -4.10
C VAL A 17 6.84 16.63 -5.31
N ASP A 18 7.99 17.26 -5.44
CA ASP A 18 9.02 16.79 -6.36
C ASP A 18 9.73 15.57 -5.78
N ASN A 19 9.57 14.43 -6.45
CA ASN A 19 10.16 13.16 -6.04
C ASN A 19 11.70 13.11 -6.14
N ARG A 20 12.32 14.03 -6.88
CA ARG A 20 13.79 14.06 -7.04
C ARG A 20 14.47 14.60 -5.79
N VAL A 21 13.89 15.67 -5.24
CA VAL A 21 14.46 16.42 -4.11
C VAL A 21 13.67 16.29 -2.82
N ASP A 22 12.54 15.53 -2.83
CA ASP A 22 11.61 15.36 -1.71
C ASP A 22 11.05 16.72 -1.18
N LYS A 23 10.94 17.75 -2.03
CA LYS A 23 10.41 19.07 -1.68
C LYS A 23 8.95 19.20 -2.06
N ARG A 24 8.14 19.74 -1.15
CA ARG A 24 6.77 20.13 -1.48
C ARG A 24 6.79 21.36 -2.38
N ILE A 25 6.05 21.28 -3.50
CA ILE A 25 5.96 22.36 -4.47
C ILE A 25 4.68 23.14 -4.26
N LEU A 26 3.59 22.44 -4.00
CA LEU A 26 2.28 23.02 -3.88
C LEU A 26 1.48 22.28 -2.81
N TYR A 27 0.60 23.00 -2.12
CA TYR A 27 -0.37 22.46 -1.19
C TYR A 27 -1.66 23.27 -1.21
N GLU A 28 -2.70 22.66 -0.71
CA GLU A 28 -3.99 23.29 -0.41
C GLU A 28 -4.59 22.65 0.83
N VAL A 29 -5.23 23.44 1.67
CA VAL A 29 -5.93 22.96 2.85
C VAL A 29 -7.42 23.18 2.64
N LEU A 30 -8.17 22.09 2.61
CA LEU A 30 -9.61 22.10 2.47
C LEU A 30 -10.27 21.85 3.82
N ASP A 31 -11.42 22.45 4.05
CA ASP A 31 -12.29 22.21 5.21
C ASP A 31 -13.40 21.18 4.93
N HIS A 32 -13.29 20.50 3.82
CA HIS A 32 -14.19 19.45 3.33
C HIS A 32 -13.41 18.31 2.68
N ASP A 33 -14.11 17.22 2.35
CA ASP A 33 -13.54 16.11 1.59
C ASP A 33 -13.23 16.57 0.16
N PRO A 34 -12.05 16.23 -0.41
CA PRO A 34 -11.62 16.69 -1.72
C PRO A 34 -12.53 16.17 -2.82
N THR A 35 -12.82 17.02 -3.79
CA THR A 35 -13.59 16.73 -5.01
C THR A 35 -12.69 16.70 -6.24
N HIS A 36 -13.21 16.29 -7.38
CA HIS A 36 -12.52 16.40 -8.68
C HIS A 36 -12.18 17.85 -9.03
N ASP A 37 -13.03 18.81 -8.65
CA ASP A 37 -12.82 20.23 -8.93
C ASP A 37 -11.64 20.79 -8.10
N ASP A 38 -11.54 20.40 -6.83
CA ASP A 38 -10.40 20.79 -5.98
C ASP A 38 -9.07 20.26 -6.54
N ILE A 39 -9.05 18.99 -6.94
CA ILE A 39 -7.86 18.40 -7.58
C ILE A 39 -7.56 19.09 -8.91
N THR A 40 -8.57 19.41 -9.71
CA THR A 40 -8.41 20.12 -10.98
C THR A 40 -7.82 21.51 -10.75
N ALA A 41 -8.34 22.27 -9.78
CA ALA A 41 -7.84 23.61 -9.42
C ALA A 41 -6.39 23.55 -8.96
N LEU A 42 -6.04 22.60 -8.08
CA LEU A 42 -4.67 22.37 -7.62
C LEU A 42 -3.72 22.06 -8.79
N LEU A 43 -4.13 21.16 -9.71
CA LEU A 43 -3.32 20.78 -10.87
C LEU A 43 -3.17 21.92 -11.90
N GLN A 44 -4.20 22.77 -12.07
CA GLN A 44 -4.10 23.98 -12.90
C GLN A 44 -3.10 24.99 -12.33
N ARG A 45 -3.08 25.16 -11.00
CA ARG A 45 -2.05 25.99 -10.33
C ARG A 45 -0.66 25.40 -10.55
N LEU A 46 -0.53 24.06 -10.44
CA LEU A 46 0.74 23.39 -10.75
C LEU A 46 1.16 23.64 -12.20
N LYS A 47 0.24 23.49 -13.16
CA LYS A 47 0.53 23.72 -14.58
C LYS A 47 1.04 25.13 -14.83
N ARG A 48 0.36 26.15 -14.28
CA ARG A 48 0.81 27.57 -14.36
C ARG A 48 2.21 27.73 -13.79
N ALA A 49 2.44 27.24 -12.57
CA ALA A 49 3.75 27.35 -11.92
C ALA A 49 4.90 26.66 -12.69
N LEU A 50 4.60 25.59 -13.44
CA LEU A 50 5.56 24.93 -14.33
C LEU A 50 5.79 25.75 -15.61
N THR A 51 4.71 26.23 -16.25
CA THR A 51 4.78 27.04 -17.48
C THR A 51 5.57 28.34 -17.25
N ASP A 52 5.34 29.01 -16.12
CA ASP A 52 6.07 30.23 -15.74
C ASP A 52 7.60 30.03 -15.58
N ARG A 53 8.04 28.77 -15.55
CA ARG A 53 9.45 28.36 -15.42
C ARG A 53 9.97 27.57 -16.61
N ASP A 54 9.24 27.52 -17.71
CA ASP A 54 9.53 26.71 -18.90
C ASP A 54 9.77 25.24 -18.57
N LEU A 55 9.01 24.68 -17.57
CA LEU A 55 9.11 23.29 -17.15
C LEU A 55 7.91 22.48 -17.62
N LEU A 56 8.16 21.23 -18.00
CA LEU A 56 7.14 20.26 -18.40
C LEU A 56 6.99 19.16 -17.37
N LEU A 57 5.73 18.77 -17.08
CA LEU A 57 5.44 17.61 -16.26
C LEU A 57 5.65 16.33 -17.08
N GLN A 58 6.67 15.55 -16.75
CA GLN A 58 6.93 14.26 -17.42
C GLN A 58 6.06 13.11 -16.89
N GLY A 59 5.63 13.19 -15.63
CA GLY A 59 4.78 12.19 -15.03
C GLY A 59 4.41 12.51 -13.59
N ILE A 60 3.31 11.91 -13.15
CA ILE A 60 2.78 12.08 -11.80
C ILE A 60 2.49 10.71 -11.17
N THR A 61 2.85 10.56 -9.90
CA THR A 61 2.57 9.36 -9.10
C THR A 61 1.52 9.69 -8.03
N THR A 62 0.44 8.92 -7.97
CA THR A 62 -0.60 9.05 -6.93
C THR A 62 -0.78 7.75 -6.15
N ASP A 63 -1.53 7.75 -5.08
CA ASP A 63 -1.84 6.56 -4.26
C ASP A 63 -2.83 5.59 -4.92
N GLY A 64 -3.55 6.04 -5.96
CA GLY A 64 -4.59 5.28 -6.66
C GLY A 64 -6.01 5.67 -6.27
N SER A 65 -6.18 6.80 -5.57
CA SER A 65 -7.47 7.44 -5.36
C SER A 65 -8.17 7.71 -6.71
N PRO A 66 -9.48 7.48 -6.81
CA PRO A 66 -10.25 7.74 -8.03
C PRO A 66 -10.34 9.24 -8.38
N LEU A 67 -9.98 10.13 -7.46
CA LEU A 67 -10.03 11.58 -7.65
C LEU A 67 -9.01 12.12 -8.65
N TYR A 68 -7.90 11.41 -8.93
CA TYR A 68 -6.82 11.94 -9.75
C TYR A 68 -6.90 11.69 -11.26
N PRO A 69 -7.38 10.52 -11.74
CA PRO A 69 -7.22 10.15 -13.16
C PRO A 69 -7.84 11.13 -14.13
N GLU A 70 -9.05 11.64 -13.86
CA GLU A 70 -9.76 12.56 -14.72
C GLU A 70 -9.16 13.97 -14.67
N PRO A 71 -8.93 14.60 -13.49
CA PRO A 71 -8.25 15.88 -13.39
C PRO A 71 -6.86 15.91 -14.04
N ILE A 72 -6.06 14.85 -13.89
CA ILE A 72 -4.75 14.76 -14.53
C ILE A 72 -4.89 14.81 -16.05
N ARG A 73 -5.81 14.02 -16.62
CA ARG A 73 -6.05 14.01 -18.06
C ARG A 73 -6.57 15.34 -18.56
N THR A 74 -7.48 15.98 -17.84
CA THR A 74 -8.07 17.28 -18.19
C THR A 74 -7.04 18.39 -18.22
N VAL A 75 -6.14 18.43 -17.23
CA VAL A 75 -5.16 19.52 -17.08
C VAL A 75 -3.90 19.29 -17.91
N PHE A 76 -3.36 18.07 -17.92
CA PHE A 76 -2.06 17.75 -18.52
C PHE A 76 -2.16 16.89 -19.79
N GLY A 77 -3.33 16.40 -20.16
CA GLY A 77 -3.49 15.50 -21.31
C GLY A 77 -2.88 14.10 -21.03
N GLU A 78 -2.16 13.58 -22.01
CA GLU A 78 -1.57 12.24 -21.98
C GLU A 78 -0.22 12.22 -21.23
N VAL A 79 -0.22 12.71 -19.99
CA VAL A 79 0.97 12.61 -19.13
C VAL A 79 1.06 11.23 -18.48
N ALA A 80 2.28 10.72 -18.26
CA ALA A 80 2.50 9.44 -17.60
C ALA A 80 1.94 9.46 -16.17
N HIS A 81 0.86 8.71 -15.93
CA HIS A 81 0.22 8.58 -14.62
C HIS A 81 0.56 7.23 -14.00
N GLN A 82 1.40 7.24 -12.95
CA GLN A 82 1.80 6.08 -12.18
C GLN A 82 0.96 5.96 -10.91
N ILE A 83 0.40 4.79 -10.65
CA ILE A 83 -0.16 4.47 -9.34
C ILE A 83 0.92 3.89 -8.43
N CYS A 84 1.00 4.36 -7.21
CA CYS A 84 1.98 3.94 -6.21
C CYS A 84 1.94 2.43 -6.01
N THR A 85 3.05 1.74 -6.34
CA THR A 85 3.15 0.28 -6.22
C THR A 85 2.99 -0.19 -4.78
N PHE A 86 3.37 0.64 -3.80
CA PHE A 86 3.20 0.32 -2.38
C PHE A 86 1.72 0.18 -2.01
N HIS A 87 0.85 1.11 -2.45
CA HIS A 87 -0.58 1.06 -2.16
C HIS A 87 -1.24 -0.15 -2.80
N VAL A 88 -0.93 -0.43 -4.06
CA VAL A 88 -1.42 -1.63 -4.76
C VAL A 88 -0.99 -2.92 -4.06
N LEU A 89 0.30 -3.04 -3.71
CA LEU A 89 0.81 -4.20 -2.99
C LEU A 89 0.20 -4.33 -1.59
N LYS A 90 -0.02 -3.22 -0.88
CA LYS A 90 -0.69 -3.20 0.43
C LYS A 90 -2.09 -3.79 0.35
N GLU A 91 -2.90 -3.39 -0.64
CA GLU A 91 -4.25 -3.92 -0.83
C GLU A 91 -4.24 -5.41 -1.18
N LEU A 92 -3.34 -5.84 -2.08
CA LEU A 92 -3.18 -7.25 -2.46
C LEU A 92 -2.72 -8.10 -1.28
N THR A 93 -1.75 -7.64 -0.49
CA THR A 93 -1.30 -8.35 0.70
C THR A 93 -2.39 -8.46 1.76
N GLN A 94 -3.20 -7.41 1.95
CA GLN A 94 -4.36 -7.46 2.83
C GLN A 94 -5.40 -8.49 2.34
N GLY A 95 -5.65 -8.58 1.04
CA GLY A 95 -6.50 -9.60 0.44
C GLY A 95 -6.03 -11.02 0.79
N ILE A 96 -4.75 -11.31 0.57
CA ILE A 96 -4.14 -12.61 0.92
C ILE A 96 -4.28 -12.91 2.42
N LEU A 97 -3.99 -11.95 3.29
CA LEU A 97 -4.09 -12.14 4.74
C LEU A 97 -5.54 -12.39 5.19
N ARG A 98 -6.54 -11.73 4.57
CA ARG A 98 -7.96 -12.00 4.81
C ARG A 98 -8.33 -13.42 4.39
N ALA A 99 -7.83 -13.92 3.24
CA ALA A 99 -8.07 -15.29 2.80
C ALA A 99 -7.50 -16.33 3.79
N VAL A 100 -6.29 -16.09 4.29
CA VAL A 100 -5.68 -16.95 5.33
C VAL A 100 -6.49 -16.90 6.63
N ALA A 101 -7.00 -15.73 7.02
CA ALA A 101 -7.87 -15.58 8.19
C ALA A 101 -9.21 -16.30 8.01
N ALA A 102 -9.84 -16.20 6.83
CA ALA A 102 -11.07 -16.91 6.51
C ALA A 102 -10.89 -18.43 6.62
N GLU A 103 -9.79 -18.97 6.13
CA GLU A 103 -9.48 -20.41 6.27
C GLU A 103 -9.30 -20.81 7.74
N ARG A 104 -8.65 -19.99 8.55
CA ARG A 104 -8.55 -20.23 10.00
C ARG A 104 -9.92 -20.29 10.66
N HIS A 105 -10.83 -19.37 10.31
CA HIS A 105 -12.21 -19.39 10.80
C HIS A 105 -12.97 -20.64 10.34
N ARG A 106 -12.78 -21.08 9.09
CA ARG A 106 -13.36 -22.32 8.58
C ARG A 106 -12.89 -23.55 9.37
N LEU A 107 -11.58 -23.61 9.63
CA LEU A 107 -10.98 -24.68 10.45
C LEU A 107 -11.53 -24.64 11.89
N ALA A 108 -11.67 -23.46 12.49
CA ALA A 108 -12.22 -23.31 13.83
C ALA A 108 -13.67 -23.83 13.92
N LYS A 109 -14.51 -23.52 12.91
CA LYS A 109 -15.88 -24.04 12.81
C LYS A 109 -15.92 -25.54 12.64
N SER A 110 -14.93 -26.15 11.98
CA SER A 110 -14.86 -27.62 11.78
C SER A 110 -14.28 -28.38 12.98
N LYS A 111 -13.86 -27.69 14.04
CA LYS A 111 -13.28 -28.29 15.23
C LYS A 111 -14.33 -29.04 16.01
N PRO A 112 -14.11 -30.36 16.34
CA PRO A 112 -15.04 -31.13 17.13
C PRO A 112 -15.27 -30.52 18.52
N LYS A 113 -16.53 -30.46 18.94
CA LYS A 113 -16.87 -30.12 20.34
C LYS A 113 -16.50 -31.30 21.23
N LEU A 114 -15.69 -31.05 22.24
CA LEU A 114 -15.27 -32.07 23.19
C LEU A 114 -16.07 -31.93 24.49
N LYS A 115 -16.37 -33.07 25.15
CA LYS A 115 -16.86 -33.08 26.54
C LYS A 115 -15.77 -32.54 27.47
N ARG A 116 -16.15 -31.92 28.58
CA ARG A 116 -15.21 -31.48 29.61
C ARG A 116 -14.43 -32.65 30.19
N GLY A 117 -13.18 -32.47 30.51
CA GLY A 117 -12.31 -33.45 31.11
C GLY A 117 -11.45 -34.25 30.11
N ARG A 118 -10.52 -35.03 30.64
CA ARG A 118 -9.65 -35.92 29.84
C ARG A 118 -10.44 -37.15 29.41
N PRO A 119 -10.41 -37.55 28.10
CA PRO A 119 -11.08 -38.74 27.63
C PRO A 119 -10.53 -39.98 28.35
N SER A 120 -11.42 -40.88 28.75
CA SER A 120 -11.06 -42.17 29.32
C SER A 120 -10.19 -42.99 28.35
N SER A 121 -9.28 -43.79 28.90
CA SER A 121 -8.43 -44.70 28.09
C SER A 121 -9.26 -45.73 27.31
N LYS A 122 -10.44 -46.08 27.81
CA LYS A 122 -11.40 -47.03 27.18
C LYS A 122 -12.23 -46.39 26.07
N ASP A 123 -12.41 -45.06 26.04
CA ASP A 123 -13.20 -44.36 25.03
C ASP A 123 -12.35 -44.00 23.80
N LYS A 124 -12.27 -44.93 22.85
CA LYS A 124 -11.52 -44.78 21.59
C LYS A 124 -12.05 -43.60 20.72
N ILE A 125 -13.36 -43.35 20.73
CA ILE A 125 -13.99 -42.29 19.90
C ILE A 125 -13.67 -40.94 20.48
N ALA A 126 -13.83 -40.70 21.76
CA ALA A 126 -13.48 -39.45 22.41
C ALA A 126 -11.98 -39.10 22.25
N ARG A 127 -11.09 -40.10 22.35
CA ARG A 127 -9.64 -39.94 22.11
C ARG A 127 -9.33 -39.53 20.66
N ARG A 128 -10.02 -40.16 19.68
CA ARG A 128 -9.88 -39.78 18.25
C ARG A 128 -10.35 -38.34 18.01
N LEU A 129 -11.48 -37.93 18.57
CA LEU A 129 -12.01 -36.58 18.50
C LEU A 129 -11.05 -35.56 19.15
N ALA A 130 -10.49 -35.88 20.32
CA ALA A 130 -9.54 -35.05 21.01
C ALA A 130 -8.25 -34.84 20.17
N ARG A 131 -7.69 -35.90 19.57
CA ARG A 131 -6.55 -35.82 18.64
C ARG A 131 -6.89 -34.96 17.44
N LYS A 132 -8.05 -35.17 16.81
CA LYS A 132 -8.50 -34.32 15.66
C LYS A 132 -8.65 -32.87 16.06
N SER A 133 -9.24 -32.57 17.20
CA SER A 133 -9.40 -31.24 17.75
C SER A 133 -8.02 -30.54 17.96
N LYS A 134 -7.06 -31.28 18.55
CA LYS A 134 -5.68 -30.79 18.74
C LYS A 134 -5.00 -30.47 17.40
N THR A 135 -5.05 -31.40 16.43
CA THR A 135 -4.46 -31.19 15.10
C THR A 135 -5.04 -29.96 14.40
N ILE A 136 -6.36 -29.72 14.50
CA ILE A 136 -6.98 -28.53 13.94
C ILE A 136 -6.51 -27.28 14.68
N GLN A 137 -6.42 -27.32 16.01
CA GLN A 137 -5.94 -26.20 16.81
C GLN A 137 -4.49 -25.84 16.45
N ASP A 138 -3.62 -26.83 16.30
CA ASP A 138 -2.22 -26.63 15.91
C ASP A 138 -2.11 -25.99 14.52
N LYS A 139 -2.96 -26.41 13.57
CA LYS A 139 -3.06 -25.77 12.25
C LYS A 139 -3.51 -24.31 12.32
N ILE A 140 -4.53 -24.00 13.12
CA ILE A 140 -5.02 -22.63 13.32
C ILE A 140 -3.92 -21.76 13.88
N SER A 141 -3.20 -22.24 14.91
CA SER A 141 -2.08 -21.52 15.54
C SER A 141 -0.92 -21.32 14.56
N GLY A 142 -0.54 -22.38 13.82
CA GLY A 142 0.52 -22.29 12.81
C GLY A 142 0.20 -21.31 11.69
N LEU A 143 -1.02 -21.29 11.17
CA LEU A 143 -1.48 -20.33 10.17
C LEU A 143 -1.51 -18.90 10.72
N PHE A 144 -1.81 -18.70 11.99
CA PHE A 144 -1.78 -17.38 12.62
C PHE A 144 -0.35 -16.87 12.78
N GLN A 145 0.54 -17.66 13.32
CA GLN A 145 1.94 -17.31 13.53
C GLN A 145 2.67 -17.11 12.19
N GLY A 146 2.42 -17.99 11.22
CA GLY A 146 3.04 -17.97 9.90
C GLY A 146 2.33 -17.12 8.85
N ARG A 147 1.30 -16.33 9.19
CA ARG A 147 0.48 -15.60 8.20
C ARG A 147 1.29 -14.69 7.29
N PHE A 148 2.35 -14.06 7.78
CA PHE A 148 3.18 -13.17 6.98
C PHE A 148 4.08 -13.88 5.97
N LEU A 149 4.27 -15.19 6.10
CA LEU A 149 4.98 -15.99 5.10
C LEU A 149 4.27 -16.00 3.74
N PHE A 150 2.95 -15.83 3.74
CA PHE A 150 2.16 -15.75 2.51
C PHE A 150 2.41 -14.47 1.70
N VAL A 151 2.85 -13.40 2.35
CA VAL A 151 3.01 -12.06 1.75
C VAL A 151 4.44 -11.52 1.80
N LYS A 152 5.38 -12.23 2.39
CA LYS A 152 6.78 -11.82 2.43
C LYS A 152 7.41 -11.92 1.04
N ARG A 153 8.04 -10.84 0.54
CA ARG A 153 8.58 -10.76 -0.83
C ARG A 153 9.59 -11.87 -1.16
N ARG A 154 10.48 -12.20 -0.21
CA ARG A 154 11.47 -13.29 -0.37
C ARG A 154 11.47 -14.15 0.87
N LEU A 155 11.25 -15.46 0.68
CA LEU A 155 11.31 -16.44 1.75
C LEU A 155 12.71 -17.07 1.83
N LYS A 156 13.25 -17.15 3.03
CA LYS A 156 14.44 -17.96 3.33
C LYS A 156 14.10 -19.47 3.22
N PRO A 157 15.08 -20.37 3.00
CA PRO A 157 14.81 -21.82 2.91
C PRO A 157 14.01 -22.37 4.10
N ARG A 158 14.36 -21.99 5.31
CA ARG A 158 13.63 -22.38 6.54
C ARG A 158 12.18 -21.89 6.54
N GLU A 159 11.94 -20.67 6.08
CA GLU A 159 10.59 -20.10 5.99
C GLU A 159 9.72 -20.81 4.93
N ARG A 160 10.32 -21.26 3.82
CA ARG A 160 9.63 -22.08 2.83
C ARG A 160 9.22 -23.44 3.42
N GLN A 161 10.10 -24.09 4.16
CA GLN A 161 9.79 -25.33 4.86
C GLN A 161 8.65 -25.13 5.89
N GLN A 162 8.72 -24.05 6.66
CA GLN A 162 7.66 -23.67 7.60
C GLN A 162 6.33 -23.46 6.88
N LEU A 163 6.31 -22.75 5.75
CA LEU A 163 5.11 -22.53 4.94
C LEU A 163 4.53 -23.86 4.45
N LEU A 164 5.35 -24.78 3.95
CA LEU A 164 4.94 -26.11 3.52
C LEU A 164 4.35 -26.92 4.67
N HIS A 165 4.93 -26.82 5.86
CA HIS A 165 4.45 -27.49 7.06
C HIS A 165 3.06 -26.98 7.48
N ILE A 166 2.88 -25.66 7.62
CA ILE A 166 1.61 -25.08 8.08
C ILE A 166 0.48 -25.24 7.04
N THR A 167 0.82 -25.37 5.75
CA THR A 167 -0.14 -25.58 4.66
C THR A 167 -0.36 -27.06 4.32
N ARG A 168 0.18 -27.99 5.10
CA ARG A 168 -0.01 -29.42 4.89
C ARG A 168 -1.50 -29.79 4.94
N GLY A 169 -2.02 -30.38 3.84
CA GLY A 169 -3.45 -30.67 3.68
C GLY A 169 -4.32 -29.46 3.32
N LEU A 170 -3.71 -28.32 3.00
CA LEU A 170 -4.38 -27.08 2.56
C LEU A 170 -3.75 -26.56 1.26
N PRO A 171 -3.83 -27.33 0.14
CA PRO A 171 -3.13 -26.99 -1.11
C PRO A 171 -3.57 -25.64 -1.69
N HIS A 172 -4.83 -25.27 -1.47
CA HIS A 172 -5.36 -23.98 -1.89
C HIS A 172 -4.62 -22.78 -1.26
N LEU A 173 -4.14 -22.88 -0.03
CA LEU A 173 -3.35 -21.82 0.58
C LEU A 173 -1.97 -21.67 -0.07
N ARG A 174 -1.38 -22.75 -0.60
CA ARG A 174 -0.12 -22.65 -1.37
C ARG A 174 -0.32 -21.82 -2.64
N LYS A 175 -1.51 -21.93 -3.28
CA LYS A 175 -1.84 -21.13 -4.46
C LYS A 175 -1.88 -19.63 -4.15
N LEU A 176 -2.30 -19.23 -2.96
CA LEU A 176 -2.20 -17.82 -2.54
C LEU A 176 -0.75 -17.34 -2.52
N ARG A 177 0.16 -18.17 -2.05
CA ARG A 177 1.59 -17.83 -2.06
C ARG A 177 2.14 -17.74 -3.48
N GLU A 178 1.83 -18.70 -4.35
CA GLU A 178 2.24 -18.68 -5.76
C GLU A 178 1.73 -17.41 -6.47
N ILE A 179 0.46 -17.04 -6.24
CA ILE A 179 -0.13 -15.80 -6.77
C ILE A 179 0.67 -14.59 -6.28
N MET A 180 1.02 -14.53 -5.00
CA MET A 180 1.77 -13.42 -4.45
C MET A 180 3.19 -13.33 -5.05
N ASP A 181 3.83 -14.47 -5.32
CA ASP A 181 5.12 -14.50 -6.01
C ASP A 181 5.01 -13.98 -7.45
N HIS A 182 3.95 -14.34 -8.18
CA HIS A 182 3.68 -13.78 -9.52
C HIS A 182 3.40 -12.28 -9.47
N ILE A 183 2.63 -11.80 -8.46
CA ILE A 183 2.39 -10.37 -8.27
C ILE A 183 3.72 -9.63 -8.07
N TYR A 184 4.61 -10.12 -7.21
CA TYR A 184 5.92 -9.48 -7.03
C TYR A 184 6.79 -9.47 -8.28
N ALA A 185 6.65 -10.48 -9.14
CA ALA A 185 7.37 -10.56 -10.41
C ALA A 185 6.90 -9.53 -11.45
N LEU A 186 5.65 -9.00 -11.32
CA LEU A 186 5.17 -7.91 -12.18
C LEU A 186 5.96 -6.61 -11.97
N PHE A 187 6.39 -6.34 -10.72
CA PHE A 187 7.09 -5.12 -10.33
C PHE A 187 8.62 -5.25 -10.38
N ASP A 188 9.15 -6.21 -11.11
CA ASP A 188 10.60 -6.33 -11.32
C ASP A 188 11.04 -5.30 -12.37
N ARG A 189 11.90 -4.35 -11.99
CA ARG A 189 12.42 -3.29 -12.87
C ARG A 189 13.19 -3.80 -14.09
N ARG A 190 13.55 -5.06 -14.15
CA ARG A 190 14.13 -5.71 -15.33
C ARG A 190 13.10 -6.08 -16.38
N CYS A 191 11.83 -5.95 -16.06
CA CYS A 191 10.71 -6.24 -16.95
C CYS A 191 10.29 -4.97 -17.67
N ARG A 192 9.95 -5.05 -18.95
CA ARG A 192 9.29 -3.97 -19.69
C ARG A 192 7.80 -3.98 -19.35
N THR A 193 7.13 -2.83 -19.47
CA THR A 193 5.69 -2.68 -19.18
C THR A 193 4.86 -3.70 -19.96
N GLN A 194 5.09 -3.85 -21.27
CA GLN A 194 4.36 -4.83 -22.10
C GLN A 194 4.52 -6.27 -21.57
N THR A 195 5.74 -6.67 -21.23
CA THR A 195 5.99 -8.01 -20.65
C THR A 195 5.28 -8.19 -19.29
N ALA A 196 5.23 -7.14 -18.48
CA ALA A 196 4.51 -7.17 -17.21
C ALA A 196 2.99 -7.26 -17.41
N LEU A 197 2.43 -6.57 -18.39
CA LEU A 197 1.01 -6.65 -18.77
C LEU A 197 0.64 -8.07 -19.26
N ASP A 198 1.49 -8.69 -20.06
CA ASP A 198 1.28 -10.08 -20.52
C ASP A 198 1.31 -11.06 -19.35
N LYS A 199 2.24 -10.89 -18.41
CA LYS A 199 2.28 -11.68 -17.16
C LYS A 199 1.02 -11.43 -16.32
N LEU A 200 0.55 -10.19 -16.21
CA LEU A 200 -0.67 -9.84 -15.50
C LEU A 200 -1.90 -10.52 -16.13
N ASN A 201 -2.01 -10.50 -17.45
CA ASN A 201 -3.11 -11.15 -18.14
C ASN A 201 -3.11 -12.69 -17.93
N LYS A 202 -1.94 -13.32 -17.97
CA LYS A 202 -1.79 -14.74 -17.62
C LYS A 202 -2.17 -15.01 -16.17
N LEU A 203 -1.75 -14.15 -15.24
CA LEU A 203 -2.12 -14.23 -13.83
C LEU A 203 -3.64 -14.09 -13.63
N ARG A 204 -4.28 -13.13 -14.32
CA ARG A 204 -5.74 -12.93 -14.28
C ARG A 204 -6.49 -14.18 -14.75
N GLN A 205 -6.08 -14.77 -15.88
CA GLN A 205 -6.67 -16.00 -16.40
C GLN A 205 -6.49 -17.17 -15.42
N TRP A 206 -5.33 -17.27 -14.80
CA TRP A 206 -5.06 -18.31 -13.83
C TRP A 206 -5.90 -18.12 -12.54
N VAL A 207 -5.99 -16.91 -11.99
CA VAL A 207 -6.79 -16.59 -10.79
C VAL A 207 -8.29 -16.84 -11.02
N LYS A 208 -8.82 -16.60 -12.22
CA LYS A 208 -10.23 -16.89 -12.58
C LYS A 208 -10.63 -18.35 -12.36
N ARG A 209 -9.69 -19.29 -12.45
CA ARG A 209 -9.95 -20.72 -12.22
C ARG A 209 -10.26 -21.03 -10.74
N PHE A 210 -9.97 -20.13 -9.84
CA PHE A 210 -10.17 -20.29 -8.40
C PHE A 210 -11.24 -19.30 -7.91
N LYS A 211 -12.53 -19.65 -8.02
CA LYS A 211 -13.65 -18.76 -7.67
C LYS A 211 -13.49 -18.10 -6.30
N TRP A 212 -13.10 -18.88 -5.28
CA TRP A 212 -12.92 -18.37 -3.92
C TRP A 212 -11.75 -17.40 -3.75
N ILE A 213 -10.74 -17.43 -4.64
CA ILE A 213 -9.62 -16.48 -4.66
C ILE A 213 -10.05 -15.19 -5.37
N GLY A 214 -10.84 -15.28 -6.43
CA GLY A 214 -11.28 -14.15 -7.24
C GLY A 214 -11.95 -13.06 -6.42
N ASP A 215 -12.81 -13.42 -5.47
CA ASP A 215 -13.46 -12.46 -4.57
C ASP A 215 -12.47 -11.78 -3.61
N THR A 216 -11.46 -12.50 -3.17
CA THR A 216 -10.42 -12.00 -2.26
C THR A 216 -9.42 -11.08 -2.98
N LEU A 217 -9.17 -11.34 -4.25
CA LEU A 217 -8.17 -10.65 -5.08
C LEU A 217 -8.79 -9.82 -6.21
N LYS A 218 -9.97 -9.24 -6.00
CA LYS A 218 -10.63 -8.34 -6.98
C LYS A 218 -9.68 -7.27 -7.53
N LYS A 219 -8.73 -6.80 -6.73
CA LYS A 219 -7.72 -5.81 -7.14
C LYS A 219 -6.76 -6.28 -8.23
N VAL A 220 -6.57 -7.60 -8.41
CA VAL A 220 -5.79 -8.13 -9.56
C VAL A 220 -6.45 -7.77 -10.89
N PHE A 221 -7.78 -7.65 -10.89
CA PHE A 221 -8.57 -7.30 -12.07
C PHE A 221 -8.79 -5.80 -12.25
N ALA A 222 -8.39 -4.98 -11.28
CA ALA A 222 -8.58 -3.54 -11.35
C ALA A 222 -7.65 -2.89 -12.39
N PRO A 223 -8.10 -1.90 -13.16
CA PRO A 223 -7.25 -1.13 -14.08
C PRO A 223 -6.09 -0.41 -13.39
N THR A 224 -6.26 -0.10 -12.11
CA THR A 224 -5.23 0.53 -11.27
C THR A 224 -3.93 -0.28 -11.20
N LEU A 225 -4.01 -1.62 -11.33
CA LEU A 225 -2.82 -2.47 -11.35
C LEU A 225 -1.99 -2.28 -12.62
N GLU A 226 -2.63 -2.02 -13.76
CA GLU A 226 -1.93 -1.73 -15.02
C GLU A 226 -1.20 -0.39 -14.94
N LYS A 227 -1.87 0.64 -14.45
CA LYS A 227 -1.26 1.96 -14.21
C LYS A 227 -0.13 1.92 -13.18
N ALA A 228 -0.11 0.93 -12.29
CA ALA A 228 1.00 0.74 -11.34
C ALA A 228 2.26 0.13 -11.99
N LEU A 229 2.22 -0.24 -13.28
CA LEU A 229 3.34 -0.79 -14.04
C LEU A 229 4.00 0.26 -14.97
N THR A 230 3.46 1.46 -15.09
CA THR A 230 3.93 2.52 -15.99
C THR A 230 5.41 2.88 -15.76
N PHE A 231 5.90 2.80 -14.51
CA PHE A 231 7.29 3.11 -14.15
C PHE A 231 8.34 2.14 -14.73
N LEU A 232 7.93 1.00 -15.29
CA LEU A 232 8.87 -0.03 -15.77
C LEU A 232 9.69 0.44 -16.98
N ASP A 233 9.06 1.19 -17.88
CA ASP A 233 9.70 1.71 -19.08
C ASP A 233 10.28 3.12 -18.89
N ASP A 234 9.86 3.82 -17.84
CA ASP A 234 10.34 5.15 -17.51
C ASP A 234 11.19 5.14 -16.22
N LYS A 235 12.50 5.30 -16.39
CA LYS A 235 13.45 5.34 -15.26
C LYS A 235 13.29 6.58 -14.38
N LEU A 236 12.75 7.66 -14.93
CA LEU A 236 12.55 8.94 -14.21
C LEU A 236 11.25 8.93 -13.41
N LEU A 237 10.30 8.06 -13.76
CA LEU A 237 9.04 7.94 -13.06
C LEU A 237 9.19 7.09 -11.79
N PRO A 238 8.97 7.65 -10.59
CA PRO A 238 9.05 6.89 -9.35
C PRO A 238 7.94 5.85 -9.26
N ALA A 239 8.27 4.63 -8.87
CA ALA A 239 7.29 3.57 -8.63
C ALA A 239 6.40 3.83 -7.41
N THR A 240 6.79 4.73 -6.52
CA THR A 240 6.10 4.99 -5.24
C THR A 240 6.00 6.48 -4.95
N SER A 241 4.97 6.86 -4.20
CA SER A 241 4.72 8.20 -3.67
C SER A 241 5.46 8.47 -2.34
N ASN A 242 6.58 7.81 -2.09
CA ASN A 242 7.28 7.88 -0.80
C ASN A 242 7.66 9.31 -0.38
N ALA A 243 7.92 10.21 -1.33
CA ALA A 243 8.28 11.59 -1.04
C ALA A 243 7.13 12.33 -0.33
N VAL A 244 5.92 12.26 -0.90
CA VAL A 244 4.74 12.90 -0.32
C VAL A 244 4.32 12.20 0.98
N GLU A 245 4.40 10.86 1.05
CA GLU A 245 4.10 10.12 2.27
C GLU A 245 5.04 10.50 3.45
N ARG A 246 6.32 10.78 3.18
CA ARG A 246 7.26 11.27 4.20
C ARG A 246 6.84 12.64 4.75
N GLY A 247 6.44 13.56 3.86
CA GLY A 247 5.87 14.85 4.25
C GLY A 247 4.63 14.68 5.13
N ASN A 248 3.69 13.87 4.67
CA ASN A 248 2.47 13.56 5.40
C ASN A 248 2.73 12.89 6.76
N ARG A 249 3.70 11.98 6.84
CA ARG A 249 4.09 11.33 8.10
C ARG A 249 4.66 12.32 9.11
N ARG A 250 5.49 13.28 8.64
CA ARG A 250 6.04 14.34 9.52
C ARG A 250 4.92 15.20 10.06
N HIS A 251 4.01 15.62 9.20
CA HIS A 251 2.85 16.40 9.59
C HIS A 251 2.02 15.66 10.66
N ARG A 252 1.67 14.40 10.43
CA ARG A 252 0.95 13.57 11.43
C ARG A 252 1.68 13.44 12.76
N LYS A 253 3.02 13.35 12.75
CA LYS A 253 3.80 13.30 13.99
C LYS A 253 3.74 14.61 14.76
N MET A 254 3.76 15.74 14.09
CA MET A 254 3.62 17.05 14.72
C MET A 254 2.21 17.24 15.29
N GLN A 255 1.19 16.84 14.56
CA GLN A 255 -0.20 16.92 15.02
C GLN A 255 -0.51 16.03 16.23
N LYS A 256 0.23 14.97 16.45
CA LYS A 256 0.14 14.12 17.64
C LYS A 256 0.86 14.68 18.86
N SER A 257 1.59 15.79 18.72
CA SER A 257 2.29 16.46 19.82
C SER A 257 1.37 17.48 20.52
N VAL A 258 1.89 18.09 21.60
CA VAL A 258 1.22 19.16 22.36
C VAL A 258 0.83 20.36 21.47
N TYR A 259 1.52 20.56 20.36
CA TYR A 259 1.29 21.65 19.41
C TYR A 259 0.31 21.31 18.30
N ARG A 260 -0.73 20.54 18.59
CA ARG A 260 -1.77 20.21 17.61
C ARG A 260 -2.43 21.48 17.08
N VAL A 261 -2.35 21.66 15.76
CA VAL A 261 -3.00 22.76 15.04
C VAL A 261 -4.48 22.41 14.85
N ARG A 262 -5.38 23.37 15.12
CA ARG A 262 -6.84 23.14 15.13
C ARG A 262 -7.61 24.03 14.14
N SER A 263 -6.97 25.00 13.48
CA SER A 263 -7.60 25.87 12.50
C SER A 263 -6.93 25.73 11.15
N GLN A 264 -7.70 25.98 10.06
CA GLN A 264 -7.19 25.95 8.69
C GLN A 264 -5.99 26.89 8.52
N VAL A 265 -6.12 28.15 8.94
CA VAL A 265 -5.08 29.18 8.83
C VAL A 265 -3.79 28.75 9.53
N SER A 266 -3.90 28.19 10.73
CA SER A 266 -2.71 27.69 11.45
C SER A 266 -2.08 26.48 10.76
N LEU A 267 -2.89 25.63 10.12
CA LEU A 267 -2.44 24.47 9.35
C LEU A 267 -1.68 24.92 8.10
N GLU A 268 -2.24 25.88 7.36
CA GLU A 268 -1.60 26.51 6.20
C GLU A 268 -0.28 27.17 6.56
N GLY A 269 -0.26 27.99 7.61
CA GLY A 269 0.97 28.64 8.10
C GLY A 269 2.05 27.64 8.50
N ARG A 270 1.64 26.51 9.10
CA ARG A 270 2.57 25.42 9.44
C ARG A 270 3.18 24.74 8.21
N ILE A 271 2.36 24.46 7.20
CA ILE A 271 2.82 23.84 5.96
C ILE A 271 3.73 24.83 5.20
N ALA A 272 3.37 26.10 5.13
CA ALA A 272 4.19 27.14 4.53
C ALA A 272 5.57 27.24 5.20
N LEU A 273 5.63 27.20 6.54
CA LEU A 273 6.88 27.17 7.28
C LEU A 273 7.75 25.96 6.96
N ASP A 274 7.12 24.77 6.85
CA ASP A 274 7.83 23.55 6.45
C ASP A 274 8.38 23.67 5.01
N MET A 275 7.64 24.27 4.08
CA MET A 275 8.12 24.54 2.71
C MET A 275 9.30 25.51 2.68
N ILE A 276 9.29 26.57 3.49
CA ILE A 276 10.43 27.49 3.62
C ILE A 276 11.67 26.73 4.13
N ARG A 277 11.51 25.84 5.09
CA ARG A 277 12.62 25.01 5.56
C ARG A 277 13.13 24.05 4.50
N GLU A 278 12.21 23.41 3.77
CA GLU A 278 12.54 22.52 2.65
C GLU A 278 13.26 23.27 1.53
N SER A 279 12.89 24.53 1.24
CA SER A 279 13.52 25.34 0.18
C SER A 279 14.99 25.63 0.44
N ARG A 280 15.42 25.72 1.71
CA ARG A 280 16.80 25.94 2.11
C ARG A 280 17.72 24.73 1.91
N ALA A 281 17.16 23.55 1.67
CA ALA A 281 17.94 22.34 1.42
C ALA A 281 18.33 22.25 -0.05
N GLU A 282 19.59 21.95 -0.35
CA GLU A 282 20.09 21.83 -1.72
C GLU A 282 19.72 20.49 -2.36
N HIS A 283 19.68 19.43 -1.57
CA HIS A 283 19.38 18.09 -2.06
C HIS A 283 18.56 17.24 -1.06
N ARG A 284 18.08 16.09 -1.52
CA ARG A 284 17.17 15.19 -0.79
C ARG A 284 17.65 14.82 0.63
N ALA A 285 18.94 14.57 0.81
CA ALA A 285 19.47 14.20 2.13
C ALA A 285 19.36 15.37 3.11
N GLN A 286 19.67 16.59 2.67
CA GLN A 286 19.52 17.81 3.48
C GLN A 286 18.05 18.11 3.78
N THR A 287 17.12 17.94 2.83
CA THR A 287 15.68 18.08 3.08
C THR A 287 15.25 17.16 4.23
N THR A 288 15.72 15.92 4.24
CA THR A 288 15.43 14.96 5.30
C THR A 288 16.05 15.37 6.63
N GLN A 289 17.29 15.89 6.64
CA GLN A 289 17.98 16.35 7.84
C GLN A 289 17.36 17.62 8.43
N ALA A 290 17.10 18.64 7.60
CA ALA A 290 16.50 19.91 8.02
C ALA A 290 15.18 19.72 8.77
N LEU A 291 14.42 18.69 8.37
CA LEU A 291 13.15 18.33 8.99
C LEU A 291 13.29 17.46 10.24
N HIS A 292 14.45 16.86 10.48
CA HIS A 292 14.77 16.12 11.71
C HIS A 292 15.54 16.97 12.74
N GLN A 293 16.29 17.98 12.32
CA GLN A 293 17.11 18.82 13.19
C GLN A 293 16.30 19.72 14.12
N THR A 294 15.05 20.03 13.81
CA THR A 294 14.15 20.79 14.71
C THR A 294 13.85 20.09 16.04
N ARG A 295 14.35 18.88 16.26
CA ARG A 295 14.22 18.18 17.55
C ARG A 295 15.45 18.33 18.48
N ARG A 296 16.57 18.82 17.98
CA ARG A 296 17.84 18.91 18.74
C ARG A 296 18.28 20.33 19.08
N GLY A 297 17.58 21.33 18.62
CA GLY A 297 17.98 22.72 18.75
C GLY A 297 16.94 23.56 19.45
N SER A 298 16.84 23.40 20.75
CA SER A 298 16.55 24.51 21.68
C SER A 298 17.22 24.17 22.99
N PRO A 299 18.16 25.02 23.45
CA PRO A 299 18.63 24.94 24.80
C PRO A 299 17.51 25.22 25.79
#